data_d178ba22d0e497fa0e78fec224b46cf0
#
_entry.id   d178ba22d0e497fa0e78fec224b46cf0
#
_cell.length_a   1.000
_cell.length_b   1.000
_cell.length_c   1.000
_cell.angle_alpha   90.00
_cell.angle_beta   90.00
_cell.angle_gamma   90.00
#
_symmetry.space_group_name_H-M   'P 1'
#
loop_
_entity.id
_entity.type
_entity.pdbx_description
1 polymer ?
#
loop_
_entity_poly.entity_id
_entity_poly.type
_entity_poly.pdbx_seq_one_letter_code
_entity_poly.pdbx_strand_id
1 'polypeptide(L)'
;MKNPWTKASSLTLLAGLGLATSGYPSLLAATTPDLPIGQKPNILFILADDAGYGDFGCYGQKTIQTPNIDHFAQQGVRFLQFYAGAPVCAPSRNALMTGQHTGHTQIRGNAKVDLRPEDTTVAEVLKTAGYATGLVGKWGLGSEHTAGTPNKKGFDFFYGYVDQTHAHNYYPTFLVRNETREPLRNVVPNEGQYGQGVASQKIDYSDDFILAEGLKFMEAHKNGPFFLYYSSTLPHANDEDKVNGSEIPSFGQYAQQSWPDPEKGYAAMITRLDDDIGKLLAKLDELGVAKNTLVIITSDNGAQEEGNHLAYFFNSSGILHGIKRDVYEGGIREPFIARWPGHIAPATVTGQVSYFPDFLATCADLAGVKPPAKTDGISFLPTLVGQPQSQPQHDYLYWEFYEGGTKQAVRMGDWKAIRMPMFTGTMQLYNLNADPGELHDVAGEHADLVAKAAADMKEAHMPSPNFPAPGE
;
A
#
# COMPACT_ATOMS: atom_id res chain seq x y z
N MET A 1 61.43 45.49 31.00
CA MET A 1 61.55 46.60 31.94
C MET A 1 60.14 47.22 32.07
N LYS A 2 59.64 47.22 33.30
CA LYS A 2 58.64 48.12 33.90
C LYS A 2 57.26 48.29 33.25
N ASN A 3 56.28 47.65 33.90
CA ASN A 3 54.93 48.19 34.13
C ASN A 3 55.01 49.58 34.85
N PRO A 4 54.01 50.48 34.73
CA PRO A 4 53.02 50.55 35.79
C PRO A 4 51.59 50.96 35.38
N TRP A 5 50.59 50.32 36.04
CA TRP A 5 49.40 50.85 36.68
C TRP A 5 48.93 52.29 36.45
N THR A 6 47.61 52.47 36.17
CA THR A 6 46.77 53.41 36.95
C THR A 6 45.27 53.09 36.79
N LYS A 7 44.60 53.24 37.91
CA LYS A 7 43.17 53.16 38.24
C LYS A 7 42.33 54.21 37.50
N ALA A 8 41.08 53.93 37.22
CA ALA A 8 39.97 54.67 37.84
C ALA A 8 38.65 54.50 37.07
N SER A 9 37.68 54.23 37.85
CA SER A 9 36.40 54.96 38.07
C SER A 9 35.19 54.41 37.33
N SER A 10 34.32 53.87 38.15
CA SER A 10 32.94 53.50 37.94
C SER A 10 32.06 54.63 37.43
N LEU A 11 31.32 54.41 36.37
CA LEU A 11 30.11 55.17 36.09
C LEU A 11 28.97 54.17 35.80
N THR A 12 28.03 54.12 36.70
CA THR A 12 26.80 53.34 36.63
C THR A 12 25.82 54.06 35.71
N LEU A 13 25.54 53.51 34.54
CA LEU A 13 24.43 53.96 33.69
C LEU A 13 23.34 52.91 33.79
N LEU A 14 22.24 53.23 34.45
CA LEU A 14 20.97 52.50 34.36
C LEU A 14 20.38 52.74 32.94
N ALA A 15 20.41 51.76 32.06
CA ALA A 15 19.61 51.76 30.87
C ALA A 15 18.49 50.73 31.04
N GLY A 16 17.25 51.23 31.06
CA GLY A 16 16.05 50.41 31.14
C GLY A 16 15.89 49.53 29.93
N LEU A 17 15.85 48.18 30.13
CA LEU A 17 15.42 47.24 29.11
C LEU A 17 13.91 47.31 28.98
N GLY A 18 13.41 47.95 27.93
CA GLY A 18 12.06 47.77 27.43
C GLY A 18 11.94 46.38 26.84
N LEU A 19 11.19 45.49 27.49
CA LEU A 19 10.77 44.22 26.93
C LEU A 19 9.80 44.48 25.76
N ALA A 20 10.34 44.44 24.53
CA ALA A 20 9.52 44.31 23.35
C ALA A 20 9.01 42.86 23.27
N THR A 21 7.78 42.64 23.69
CA THR A 21 7.07 41.39 23.41
C THR A 21 6.78 41.31 21.90
N SER A 22 7.65 40.64 21.16
CA SER A 22 7.36 40.23 19.81
C SER A 22 6.23 39.21 19.88
N GLY A 23 5.01 39.65 19.60
CA GLY A 23 3.85 38.81 19.44
C GLY A 23 4.09 37.82 18.27
N TYR A 24 4.34 36.58 18.57
CA TYR A 24 4.21 35.51 17.59
C TYR A 24 2.75 35.50 17.14
N PRO A 25 2.46 35.45 15.83
CA PRO A 25 1.10 35.26 15.38
C PRO A 25 0.60 33.93 15.95
N SER A 26 -0.46 34.02 16.74
CA SER A 26 -1.19 32.85 17.23
C SER A 26 -1.52 32.00 16.01
N LEU A 27 -0.95 30.79 15.90
CA LEU A 27 -1.45 29.80 14.97
C LEU A 27 -2.93 29.61 15.32
N LEU A 28 -3.78 30.07 14.43
CA LEU A 28 -5.21 29.74 14.44
C LEU A 28 -5.28 28.23 14.54
N ALA A 29 -5.74 27.70 15.67
CA ALA A 29 -6.12 26.31 15.80
C ALA A 29 -7.06 26.02 14.63
N ALA A 30 -6.64 25.17 13.72
CA ALA A 30 -7.50 24.68 12.68
C ALA A 30 -8.71 24.04 13.37
N THR A 31 -9.87 24.65 13.22
CA THR A 31 -11.13 24.06 13.67
C THR A 31 -11.23 22.73 12.97
N THR A 32 -11.22 21.64 13.72
CA THR A 32 -11.54 20.32 13.21
C THR A 32 -12.82 20.44 12.41
N PRO A 33 -12.81 20.07 11.11
CA PRO A 33 -14.08 19.99 10.40
C PRO A 33 -14.91 18.91 11.10
N ASP A 34 -16.02 19.28 11.70
CA ASP A 34 -17.06 18.30 12.01
C ASP A 34 -17.34 17.55 10.71
N LEU A 35 -17.11 16.24 10.68
CA LEU A 35 -17.64 15.41 9.60
C LEU A 35 -19.11 15.79 9.46
N PRO A 36 -19.59 16.22 8.27
CA PRO A 36 -20.98 16.62 8.15
C PRO A 36 -21.83 15.48 8.68
N ILE A 37 -22.53 15.72 9.79
CA ILE A 37 -23.36 14.72 10.45
C ILE A 37 -24.37 14.25 9.40
N GLY A 38 -24.11 13.06 8.82
CA GLY A 38 -25.03 12.39 7.89
C GLY A 38 -24.54 12.06 6.48
N GLN A 39 -23.42 12.56 5.99
CA GLN A 39 -22.94 12.21 4.65
C GLN A 39 -21.67 11.34 4.70
N LYS A 40 -21.80 10.04 4.39
CA LYS A 40 -20.70 9.10 4.28
C LYS A 40 -19.84 9.46 3.05
N PRO A 41 -18.49 9.53 3.17
CA PRO A 41 -17.65 9.81 2.02
C PRO A 41 -17.63 8.63 1.04
N ASN A 42 -17.41 8.90 -0.23
CA ASN A 42 -16.95 7.87 -1.16
C ASN A 42 -15.53 7.46 -0.79
N ILE A 43 -15.16 6.24 -1.12
CA ILE A 43 -13.82 5.70 -0.93
C ILE A 43 -13.32 5.17 -2.27
N LEU A 44 -12.24 5.76 -2.79
CA LEU A 44 -11.50 5.25 -3.94
C LEU A 44 -10.14 4.76 -3.43
N PHE A 45 -9.95 3.44 -3.40
CA PHE A 45 -8.70 2.81 -3.01
C PHE A 45 -7.99 2.31 -4.26
N ILE A 46 -6.83 2.88 -4.58
CA ILE A 46 -6.02 2.55 -5.74
C ILE A 46 -4.79 1.78 -5.25
N LEU A 47 -4.69 0.53 -5.69
CA LEU A 47 -3.60 -0.37 -5.36
C LEU A 47 -2.75 -0.65 -6.59
N ALA A 48 -1.47 -0.28 -6.56
CA ALA A 48 -0.46 -0.76 -7.48
C ALA A 48 -0.08 -2.22 -7.14
N ASP A 49 0.45 -2.94 -8.11
CA ASP A 49 0.91 -4.33 -7.97
C ASP A 49 2.43 -4.35 -8.17
N ASP A 50 3.19 -4.55 -7.08
CA ASP A 50 4.66 -4.58 -7.07
C ASP A 50 5.38 -3.22 -7.30
N ALA A 51 4.75 -2.09 -7.09
CA ALA A 51 5.45 -0.80 -7.12
C ALA A 51 6.22 -0.60 -5.81
N GLY A 52 7.52 -0.40 -5.89
CA GLY A 52 8.37 -0.20 -4.72
C GLY A 52 8.22 1.18 -4.08
N TYR A 53 8.72 1.31 -2.84
CA TYR A 53 8.70 2.56 -2.07
C TYR A 53 9.31 3.75 -2.84
N GLY A 54 10.34 3.51 -3.66
CA GLY A 54 11.06 4.52 -4.42
C GLY A 54 10.56 4.75 -5.85
N ASP A 55 9.45 4.15 -6.29
CA ASP A 55 9.00 4.25 -7.67
C ASP A 55 8.18 5.50 -7.99
N PHE A 56 7.70 6.23 -6.98
CA PHE A 56 6.96 7.48 -7.19
C PHE A 56 7.84 8.71 -6.93
N GLY A 57 7.70 9.77 -7.74
CA GLY A 57 8.49 11.00 -7.63
C GLY A 57 8.42 11.62 -6.24
N CYS A 58 7.24 11.65 -5.62
CA CYS A 58 7.04 12.16 -4.27
C CYS A 58 7.72 11.33 -3.17
N TYR A 59 8.17 10.11 -3.46
CA TYR A 59 8.99 9.26 -2.59
C TYR A 59 10.46 9.19 -3.02
N GLY A 60 10.86 9.92 -4.04
CA GLY A 60 12.27 10.11 -4.40
C GLY A 60 12.68 9.63 -5.77
N GLN A 61 11.79 9.05 -6.57
CA GLN A 61 12.06 8.66 -7.96
C GLN A 61 12.49 9.88 -8.79
N LYS A 62 13.54 9.72 -9.57
CA LYS A 62 14.11 10.82 -10.41
C LYS A 62 14.03 10.52 -11.90
N THR A 63 13.92 9.28 -12.28
CA THR A 63 14.00 8.80 -13.65
C THR A 63 12.64 8.52 -14.26
N ILE A 64 11.81 7.76 -13.52
CA ILE A 64 10.42 7.50 -13.89
C ILE A 64 9.55 8.70 -13.55
N GLN A 65 8.63 9.08 -14.43
CA GLN A 65 7.79 10.26 -14.25
C GLN A 65 6.40 9.88 -13.74
N THR A 66 6.00 10.47 -12.60
CA THR A 66 4.70 10.26 -11.96
C THR A 66 4.02 11.58 -11.59
N PRO A 67 3.80 12.50 -12.55
CA PRO A 67 3.35 13.85 -12.25
C PRO A 67 1.96 13.94 -11.61
N ASN A 68 1.04 13.01 -11.92
CA ASN A 68 -0.30 12.99 -11.34
C ASN A 68 -0.26 12.54 -9.87
N ILE A 69 0.51 11.49 -9.56
CA ILE A 69 0.73 11.00 -8.19
C ILE A 69 1.46 12.06 -7.37
N ASP A 70 2.48 12.71 -7.94
CA ASP A 70 3.24 13.76 -7.27
C ASP A 70 2.38 14.98 -6.94
N HIS A 71 1.53 15.40 -7.89
CA HIS A 71 0.56 16.46 -7.66
C HIS A 71 -0.51 16.05 -6.61
N PHE A 72 -1.00 14.82 -6.68
CA PHE A 72 -1.93 14.28 -5.69
C PHE A 72 -1.33 14.29 -4.28
N ALA A 73 -0.06 13.93 -4.13
CA ALA A 73 0.66 13.97 -2.85
C ALA A 73 0.75 15.38 -2.25
N GLN A 74 0.87 16.41 -3.11
CA GLN A 74 0.84 17.82 -2.67
C GLN A 74 -0.54 18.27 -2.18
N GLN A 75 -1.60 17.57 -2.55
CA GLN A 75 -2.98 17.87 -2.16
C GLN A 75 -3.47 17.07 -0.95
N GLY A 76 -2.64 16.19 -0.42
CA GLY A 76 -3.01 15.27 0.66
C GLY A 76 -1.90 15.05 1.69
N VAL A 77 -1.91 13.88 2.29
CA VAL A 77 -0.92 13.40 3.27
C VAL A 77 -0.12 12.24 2.71
N ARG A 78 1.21 12.26 2.89
CA ARG A 78 2.11 11.14 2.65
C ARG A 78 2.48 10.47 3.97
N PHE A 79 2.31 9.17 4.04
CA PHE A 79 2.84 8.36 5.14
C PHE A 79 4.26 7.90 4.79
N LEU A 80 5.18 8.10 5.72
CA LEU A 80 6.56 7.62 5.56
C LEU A 80 6.73 6.18 6.06
N GLN A 81 5.80 5.68 6.87
CA GLN A 81 5.89 4.39 7.56
C GLN A 81 4.56 3.63 7.47
N PHE A 82 4.10 3.39 6.24
CA PHE A 82 2.95 2.55 5.96
C PHE A 82 3.40 1.19 5.42
N TYR A 83 2.74 0.11 5.87
CA TYR A 83 3.19 -1.24 5.58
C TYR A 83 2.13 -2.07 4.86
N ALA A 84 2.59 -2.85 3.87
CA ALA A 84 1.82 -3.93 3.29
C ALA A 84 1.50 -5.03 4.33
N GLY A 85 0.49 -5.83 4.05
CA GLY A 85 0.12 -6.96 4.91
C GLY A 85 1.07 -8.15 4.84
N ALA A 86 1.82 -8.27 3.73
CA ALA A 86 2.80 -9.31 3.47
C ALA A 86 3.73 -8.89 2.33
N PRO A 87 4.89 -9.56 2.14
CA PRO A 87 5.83 -9.20 1.08
C PRO A 87 5.48 -9.76 -0.31
N VAL A 88 4.26 -10.27 -0.51
CA VAL A 88 3.71 -10.67 -1.83
C VAL A 88 2.20 -10.44 -1.90
N CYS A 89 1.68 -10.43 -3.12
CA CYS A 89 0.34 -9.99 -3.49
C CYS A 89 -0.81 -10.64 -2.69
N ALA A 90 -1.04 -11.97 -2.79
CA ALA A 90 -2.24 -12.59 -2.23
C ALA A 90 -2.36 -12.44 -0.70
N PRO A 91 -1.34 -12.76 0.13
CA PRO A 91 -1.44 -12.58 1.58
C PRO A 91 -1.53 -11.10 1.98
N SER A 92 -0.90 -10.19 1.23
CA SER A 92 -0.99 -8.76 1.49
C SER A 92 -2.41 -8.23 1.22
N ARG A 93 -2.98 -8.58 0.06
CA ARG A 93 -4.37 -8.26 -0.29
C ARG A 93 -5.38 -8.90 0.67
N ASN A 94 -5.09 -10.12 1.17
CA ASN A 94 -5.91 -10.75 2.20
C ASN A 94 -5.91 -9.94 3.51
N ALA A 95 -4.74 -9.50 3.97
CA ALA A 95 -4.62 -8.65 5.16
C ALA A 95 -5.38 -7.32 4.99
N LEU A 96 -5.27 -6.67 3.81
CA LEU A 96 -6.00 -5.46 3.44
C LEU A 96 -7.52 -5.67 3.52
N MET A 97 -8.00 -6.77 2.95
CA MET A 97 -9.44 -7.04 2.86
C MET A 97 -10.05 -7.48 4.18
N THR A 98 -9.34 -8.28 4.99
CA THR A 98 -9.89 -8.90 6.21
C THR A 98 -9.56 -8.15 7.49
N GLY A 99 -8.62 -7.19 7.45
CA GLY A 99 -8.17 -6.49 8.65
C GLY A 99 -7.34 -7.37 9.60
N GLN A 100 -6.80 -8.49 9.12
CA GLN A 100 -6.01 -9.43 9.93
C GLN A 100 -4.58 -9.52 9.39
N HIS A 101 -3.59 -9.60 10.27
CA HIS A 101 -2.20 -9.84 9.86
C HIS A 101 -1.95 -11.32 9.50
N THR A 102 -0.82 -11.61 8.85
CA THR A 102 -0.55 -12.94 8.28
C THR A 102 -0.48 -14.08 9.31
N GLY A 103 -0.28 -13.81 10.58
CA GLY A 103 -0.39 -14.82 11.65
C GLY A 103 -1.81 -15.31 11.91
N HIS A 104 -2.84 -14.56 11.51
CA HIS A 104 -4.26 -14.87 11.73
C HIS A 104 -5.03 -15.17 10.45
N THR A 105 -4.53 -14.68 9.29
CA THR A 105 -5.22 -14.83 8.01
C THR A 105 -5.24 -16.26 7.49
N GLN A 106 -6.21 -16.54 6.60
CA GLN A 106 -6.32 -17.82 5.89
C GLN A 106 -5.23 -17.95 4.80
N ILE A 107 -4.91 -16.87 4.09
CA ILE A 107 -3.97 -16.83 2.96
C ILE A 107 -2.66 -16.19 3.45
N ARG A 108 -1.55 -16.94 3.45
CA ARG A 108 -0.24 -16.50 3.96
C ARG A 108 0.88 -16.60 2.91
N GLY A 109 0.52 -16.86 1.65
CA GLY A 109 1.41 -16.97 0.47
C GLY A 109 0.58 -17.02 -0.80
N ASN A 110 1.23 -17.06 -1.97
CA ASN A 110 0.55 -17.13 -3.28
C ASN A 110 0.07 -18.56 -3.65
N ALA A 111 -0.13 -19.43 -2.66
CA ALA A 111 -0.75 -20.74 -2.85
C ALA A 111 -2.23 -20.58 -3.26
N LYS A 112 -2.79 -21.61 -3.92
CA LYS A 112 -4.20 -21.65 -4.29
C LYS A 112 -5.07 -21.95 -3.06
N VAL A 113 -5.26 -20.93 -2.24
CA VAL A 113 -6.10 -20.93 -1.05
C VAL A 113 -7.09 -19.78 -1.18
N ASP A 114 -8.37 -20.11 -1.10
CA ASP A 114 -9.45 -19.13 -1.25
C ASP A 114 -9.89 -18.57 0.10
N LEU A 115 -10.44 -17.34 0.11
CA LEU A 115 -11.18 -16.80 1.25
C LEU A 115 -12.36 -17.72 1.60
N ARG A 116 -12.56 -17.92 2.90
CA ARG A 116 -13.66 -18.72 3.43
C ARG A 116 -14.95 -17.89 3.53
N PRO A 117 -16.12 -18.52 3.62
CA PRO A 117 -17.38 -17.81 3.86
C PRO A 117 -17.33 -16.90 5.08
N GLU A 118 -16.67 -17.32 6.17
CA GLU A 118 -16.56 -16.59 7.44
C GLU A 118 -15.51 -15.49 7.45
N ASP A 119 -14.63 -15.38 6.45
CA ASP A 119 -13.64 -14.31 6.33
C ASP A 119 -14.35 -13.04 5.86
N THR A 120 -14.66 -12.14 6.78
CA THR A 120 -15.34 -10.88 6.50
C THR A 120 -14.37 -9.88 5.87
N THR A 121 -14.78 -9.26 4.76
CA THR A 121 -13.98 -8.27 4.03
C THR A 121 -14.44 -6.84 4.30
N VAL A 122 -13.56 -5.87 3.96
CA VAL A 122 -13.91 -4.44 4.00
C VAL A 122 -15.13 -4.13 3.14
N ALA A 123 -15.30 -4.79 1.98
CA ALA A 123 -16.47 -4.58 1.11
C ALA A 123 -17.76 -5.05 1.79
N GLU A 124 -17.75 -6.20 2.48
CA GLU A 124 -18.90 -6.67 3.24
C GLU A 124 -19.25 -5.70 4.38
N VAL A 125 -18.26 -5.17 5.10
CA VAL A 125 -18.46 -4.16 6.16
C VAL A 125 -19.09 -2.89 5.59
N LEU A 126 -18.54 -2.32 4.52
CA LEU A 126 -19.04 -1.10 3.89
C LEU A 126 -20.44 -1.29 3.29
N LYS A 127 -20.73 -2.46 2.75
CA LYS A 127 -22.07 -2.82 2.24
C LYS A 127 -23.13 -2.77 3.34
N THR A 128 -22.84 -3.21 4.57
CA THR A 128 -23.77 -3.07 5.71
C THR A 128 -24.08 -1.61 6.04
N ALA A 129 -23.18 -0.71 5.69
CA ALA A 129 -23.32 0.73 5.84
C ALA A 129 -23.99 1.42 4.64
N GLY A 130 -24.43 0.66 3.61
CA GLY A 130 -25.15 1.16 2.45
C GLY A 130 -24.26 1.69 1.32
N TYR A 131 -22.99 1.32 1.29
CA TYR A 131 -22.12 1.63 0.16
C TYR A 131 -22.43 0.73 -1.04
N ALA A 132 -22.42 1.31 -2.25
CA ALA A 132 -22.25 0.55 -3.47
C ALA A 132 -20.78 0.12 -3.57
N THR A 133 -20.50 -1.16 -3.79
CA THR A 133 -19.14 -1.71 -3.72
C THR A 133 -18.70 -2.24 -5.08
N GLY A 134 -17.57 -1.75 -5.58
CA GLY A 134 -16.97 -2.16 -6.85
C GLY A 134 -15.52 -2.56 -6.72
N LEU A 135 -15.12 -3.57 -7.47
CA LEU A 135 -13.73 -3.96 -7.67
C LEU A 135 -13.45 -4.03 -9.17
N VAL A 136 -12.39 -3.36 -9.62
CA VAL A 136 -11.85 -3.53 -10.97
C VAL A 136 -10.38 -3.87 -10.91
N GLY A 137 -9.94 -4.81 -11.75
CA GLY A 137 -8.57 -5.30 -11.82
C GLY A 137 -8.33 -6.63 -11.12
N LYS A 138 -7.22 -6.75 -10.38
CA LYS A 138 -6.75 -7.99 -9.78
C LYS A 138 -7.40 -8.27 -8.42
N TRP A 139 -8.02 -9.47 -8.28
CA TRP A 139 -8.54 -9.94 -7.00
C TRP A 139 -7.53 -10.83 -6.26
N GLY A 140 -7.30 -12.05 -6.74
CA GLY A 140 -6.28 -12.96 -6.23
C GLY A 140 -6.59 -13.65 -4.91
N LEU A 141 -7.81 -13.56 -4.37
CA LEU A 141 -8.19 -14.11 -3.06
C LEU A 141 -9.25 -15.21 -3.14
N GLY A 142 -9.52 -15.71 -4.34
CA GLY A 142 -10.45 -16.80 -4.56
C GLY A 142 -10.43 -17.27 -6.00
N SER A 143 -10.94 -18.47 -6.22
CA SER A 143 -11.09 -19.07 -7.54
C SER A 143 -12.51 -18.85 -8.08
N GLU A 144 -12.69 -18.89 -9.40
CA GLU A 144 -14.04 -18.80 -10.00
C GLU A 144 -14.99 -19.84 -9.39
N HIS A 145 -16.22 -19.45 -9.14
CA HIS A 145 -17.30 -20.28 -8.59
C HIS A 145 -17.12 -20.76 -7.13
N THR A 146 -16.10 -20.26 -6.40
CA THR A 146 -15.89 -20.56 -4.97
C THR A 146 -16.56 -19.53 -4.06
N ALA A 147 -16.49 -19.73 -2.73
CA ALA A 147 -16.94 -18.73 -1.75
C ALA A 147 -16.05 -17.49 -1.72
N GLY A 148 -14.82 -17.60 -2.23
CA GLY A 148 -13.83 -16.54 -2.24
C GLY A 148 -13.95 -15.57 -3.42
N THR A 149 -14.94 -15.72 -4.33
CA THR A 149 -15.11 -14.78 -5.46
C THR A 149 -15.48 -13.37 -4.98
N PRO A 150 -15.10 -12.30 -5.71
CA PRO A 150 -15.38 -10.92 -5.32
C PRO A 150 -16.85 -10.66 -4.96
N ASN A 151 -17.79 -11.15 -5.79
CA ASN A 151 -19.22 -10.92 -5.57
C ASN A 151 -19.76 -11.62 -4.31
N LYS A 152 -19.16 -12.74 -3.88
CA LYS A 152 -19.49 -13.41 -2.63
C LYS A 152 -18.76 -12.83 -1.42
N LYS A 153 -17.78 -11.96 -1.66
CA LYS A 153 -16.99 -11.23 -0.67
C LYS A 153 -17.34 -9.73 -0.61
N GLY A 154 -18.61 -9.41 -0.91
CA GLY A 154 -19.19 -8.11 -0.65
C GLY A 154 -19.16 -7.11 -1.80
N PHE A 155 -18.53 -7.41 -2.93
CA PHE A 155 -18.53 -6.52 -4.08
C PHE A 155 -19.80 -6.70 -4.93
N ASP A 156 -20.57 -5.62 -5.14
CA ASP A 156 -21.75 -5.60 -6.01
C ASP A 156 -21.36 -5.70 -7.48
N PHE A 157 -20.19 -5.15 -7.81
CA PHE A 157 -19.63 -5.14 -9.15
C PHE A 157 -18.18 -5.63 -9.14
N PHE A 158 -17.83 -6.48 -10.09
CA PHE A 158 -16.47 -6.93 -10.35
C PHE A 158 -16.17 -6.93 -11.84
N TYR A 159 -14.98 -6.45 -12.22
CA TYR A 159 -14.44 -6.60 -13.57
C TYR A 159 -12.91 -6.75 -13.54
N GLY A 160 -12.38 -7.85 -14.05
CA GLY A 160 -10.94 -8.08 -14.11
C GLY A 160 -10.53 -9.54 -13.95
N TYR A 161 -9.50 -9.75 -13.14
CA TYR A 161 -8.86 -11.04 -12.91
C TYR A 161 -9.26 -11.62 -11.55
N VAL A 162 -9.95 -12.76 -11.57
CA VAL A 162 -10.26 -13.49 -10.34
C VAL A 162 -9.02 -14.17 -9.78
N ASP A 163 -8.25 -14.82 -10.65
CA ASP A 163 -7.07 -15.60 -10.29
C ASP A 163 -5.80 -14.75 -10.29
N GLN A 164 -4.92 -15.03 -9.31
CA GLN A 164 -3.63 -14.38 -9.12
C GLN A 164 -2.69 -14.54 -10.33
N THR A 165 -2.59 -15.77 -10.86
CA THR A 165 -1.68 -16.10 -11.96
C THR A 165 -2.21 -15.58 -13.31
N HIS A 166 -3.56 -15.53 -13.48
CA HIS A 166 -4.18 -14.93 -14.65
C HIS A 166 -3.80 -13.44 -14.80
N ALA A 167 -3.67 -12.74 -13.68
CA ALA A 167 -3.34 -11.32 -13.66
C ALA A 167 -1.89 -10.99 -14.11
N HIS A 168 -1.04 -11.99 -14.34
CA HIS A 168 0.26 -11.77 -14.97
C HIS A 168 0.15 -11.44 -16.45
N ASN A 169 -0.93 -11.86 -17.11
CA ASN A 169 -1.11 -11.69 -18.56
C ASN A 169 -1.85 -10.40 -18.87
N TYR A 170 -1.17 -9.43 -19.46
CA TYR A 170 -1.75 -8.14 -19.87
C TYR A 170 -2.58 -8.20 -21.17
N TYR A 171 -2.44 -9.30 -21.91
CA TYR A 171 -3.20 -9.58 -23.12
C TYR A 171 -3.91 -10.93 -23.03
N PRO A 172 -4.77 -11.12 -22.00
CA PRO A 172 -5.44 -12.39 -21.76
C PRO A 172 -6.51 -12.65 -22.83
N THR A 173 -6.96 -13.89 -22.95
CA THR A 173 -8.06 -14.27 -23.86
C THR A 173 -9.44 -13.89 -23.31
N PHE A 174 -9.55 -13.57 -22.00
CA PHE A 174 -10.78 -13.14 -21.35
C PHE A 174 -10.48 -12.29 -20.10
N LEU A 175 -11.46 -11.51 -19.67
CA LEU A 175 -11.60 -10.98 -18.32
C LEU A 175 -12.94 -11.45 -17.74
N VAL A 176 -13.14 -11.27 -16.43
CA VAL A 176 -14.37 -11.72 -15.77
C VAL A 176 -15.18 -10.50 -15.33
N ARG A 177 -16.46 -10.47 -15.79
CA ARG A 177 -17.47 -9.54 -15.27
C ARG A 177 -18.36 -10.27 -14.29
N ASN A 178 -18.27 -9.91 -13.02
CA ASN A 178 -18.96 -10.61 -11.93
C ASN A 178 -18.57 -12.10 -11.91
N GLU A 179 -19.42 -12.98 -12.40
CA GLU A 179 -19.17 -14.43 -12.49
C GLU A 179 -19.11 -14.95 -13.94
N THR A 180 -19.03 -14.03 -14.94
CA THR A 180 -19.06 -14.39 -16.36
C THR A 180 -17.77 -13.97 -17.07
N ARG A 181 -17.15 -14.90 -17.79
CA ARG A 181 -15.99 -14.59 -18.63
C ARG A 181 -16.42 -13.81 -19.86
N GLU A 182 -15.80 -12.65 -20.09
CA GLU A 182 -15.93 -11.84 -21.30
C GLU A 182 -14.70 -12.05 -22.17
N PRO A 183 -14.87 -12.59 -23.40
CA PRO A 183 -13.75 -12.87 -24.28
C PRO A 183 -13.10 -11.58 -24.81
N LEU A 184 -11.78 -11.61 -24.93
CA LEU A 184 -10.96 -10.61 -25.59
C LEU A 184 -10.40 -11.17 -26.89
N ARG A 185 -9.88 -10.30 -27.78
CA ARG A 185 -9.42 -10.66 -29.11
C ARG A 185 -7.97 -11.17 -29.15
N ASN A 186 -7.32 -11.27 -28.01
CA ASN A 186 -5.95 -11.74 -27.93
C ASN A 186 -5.83 -13.24 -28.22
N VAL A 187 -4.64 -13.67 -28.67
CA VAL A 187 -4.33 -15.08 -28.89
C VAL A 187 -3.16 -15.50 -28.03
N VAL A 188 -3.39 -16.45 -27.13
CA VAL A 188 -2.40 -17.03 -26.21
C VAL A 188 -2.21 -18.51 -26.57
N PRO A 189 -1.19 -18.89 -27.36
CA PRO A 189 -1.06 -20.24 -27.90
C PRO A 189 -0.89 -21.34 -26.85
N ASN A 190 -0.23 -21.03 -25.76
CA ASN A 190 0.05 -21.94 -24.64
C ASN A 190 -0.62 -21.40 -23.36
N GLU A 191 -1.90 -21.08 -23.46
CA GLU A 191 -2.65 -20.59 -22.31
C GLU A 191 -2.70 -21.64 -21.20
N GLY A 192 -2.30 -21.23 -20.01
CA GLY A 192 -2.36 -22.08 -18.85
C GLY A 192 -3.78 -22.24 -18.30
N GLN A 193 -3.92 -23.14 -17.35
CA GLN A 193 -5.22 -23.49 -16.74
C GLN A 193 -6.01 -22.29 -16.22
N TYR A 194 -5.33 -21.25 -15.78
CA TYR A 194 -5.94 -20.06 -15.17
C TYR A 194 -6.00 -18.85 -16.12
N GLY A 195 -5.59 -18.99 -17.40
CA GLY A 195 -5.57 -17.91 -18.36
C GLY A 195 -4.20 -17.17 -18.46
N GLN A 196 -3.19 -17.65 -17.72
CA GLN A 196 -1.84 -17.11 -17.83
C GLN A 196 -1.16 -17.55 -19.12
N GLY A 197 -0.16 -16.78 -19.56
CA GLY A 197 0.66 -17.08 -20.74
C GLY A 197 1.15 -15.84 -21.44
N VAL A 198 1.82 -16.03 -22.58
CA VAL A 198 2.34 -14.95 -23.42
C VAL A 198 1.54 -14.86 -24.70
N ALA A 199 0.90 -13.73 -24.97
CA ALA A 199 0.10 -13.52 -26.16
C ALA A 199 0.97 -13.41 -27.42
N SER A 200 0.60 -14.18 -28.46
CA SER A 200 1.19 -14.09 -29.80
C SER A 200 0.52 -13.02 -30.66
N GLN A 201 -0.75 -12.70 -30.37
CA GLN A 201 -1.47 -11.53 -30.90
C GLN A 201 -1.98 -10.67 -29.78
N LYS A 202 -1.44 -9.46 -29.68
CA LYS A 202 -1.69 -8.45 -28.66
C LYS A 202 -2.60 -7.37 -29.23
N ILE A 203 -3.92 -7.46 -28.99
CA ILE A 203 -4.95 -6.56 -29.56
C ILE A 203 -5.61 -5.74 -28.45
N ASP A 204 -6.06 -6.41 -27.39
CA ASP A 204 -6.81 -5.83 -26.29
C ASP A 204 -5.91 -5.81 -25.04
N TYR A 205 -5.45 -4.62 -24.64
CA TYR A 205 -4.70 -4.44 -23.42
C TYR A 205 -5.66 -4.37 -22.23
N SER A 206 -5.54 -5.28 -21.30
CA SER A 206 -6.50 -5.47 -20.21
C SER A 206 -6.74 -4.24 -19.35
N ASP A 207 -5.68 -3.47 -19.10
CA ASP A 207 -5.74 -2.28 -18.26
C ASP A 207 -6.64 -1.17 -18.85
N ASP A 208 -6.75 -1.07 -20.20
CA ASP A 208 -7.69 -0.15 -20.85
C ASP A 208 -9.14 -0.46 -20.47
N PHE A 209 -9.50 -1.73 -20.39
CA PHE A 209 -10.85 -2.18 -20.01
C PHE A 209 -11.09 -1.99 -18.52
N ILE A 210 -10.10 -2.30 -17.69
CA ILE A 210 -10.15 -2.14 -16.23
C ILE A 210 -10.40 -0.67 -15.88
N LEU A 211 -9.63 0.25 -16.48
CA LEU A 211 -9.83 1.68 -16.30
C LEU A 211 -11.24 2.12 -16.74
N ALA A 212 -11.66 1.71 -17.94
CA ALA A 212 -12.97 2.07 -18.47
C ALA A 212 -14.12 1.64 -17.54
N GLU A 213 -14.06 0.44 -16.96
CA GLU A 213 -15.08 -0.05 -16.04
C GLU A 213 -15.03 0.67 -14.67
N GLY A 214 -13.84 1.03 -14.18
CA GLY A 214 -13.69 1.87 -12.99
C GLY A 214 -14.36 3.25 -13.16
N LEU A 215 -14.12 3.91 -14.30
CA LEU A 215 -14.76 5.21 -14.63
C LEU A 215 -16.28 5.10 -14.73
N LYS A 216 -16.80 4.02 -15.37
CA LYS A 216 -18.25 3.76 -15.46
C LYS A 216 -18.87 3.49 -14.09
N PHE A 217 -18.18 2.73 -13.22
CA PHE A 217 -18.67 2.46 -11.87
C PHE A 217 -18.84 3.76 -11.06
N MET A 218 -17.85 4.66 -11.08
CA MET A 218 -17.95 5.95 -10.39
C MET A 218 -19.12 6.79 -10.92
N GLU A 219 -19.32 6.83 -12.24
CA GLU A 219 -20.43 7.55 -12.86
C GLU A 219 -21.80 6.99 -12.45
N ALA A 220 -21.94 5.66 -12.44
CA ALA A 220 -23.18 5.00 -12.06
C ALA A 220 -23.56 5.23 -10.58
N HIS A 221 -22.56 5.43 -9.71
CA HIS A 221 -22.78 5.52 -8.26
C HIS A 221 -22.53 6.92 -7.67
N LYS A 222 -22.40 7.97 -8.48
CA LYS A 222 -22.10 9.34 -8.05
C LYS A 222 -23.12 9.97 -7.09
N ASN A 223 -24.31 9.42 -6.99
CA ASN A 223 -25.41 9.96 -6.17
C ASN A 223 -25.54 9.31 -4.78
N GLY A 224 -24.66 8.38 -4.43
CA GLY A 224 -24.64 7.69 -3.14
C GLY A 224 -23.22 7.36 -2.73
N PRO A 225 -23.01 6.90 -1.48
CA PRO A 225 -21.68 6.49 -1.08
C PRO A 225 -21.25 5.24 -1.86
N PHE A 226 -20.03 5.28 -2.39
CA PHE A 226 -19.44 4.13 -3.06
C PHE A 226 -18.04 3.81 -2.49
N PHE A 227 -17.68 2.54 -2.57
CA PHE A 227 -16.33 2.04 -2.40
C PHE A 227 -15.88 1.42 -3.72
N LEU A 228 -14.89 2.02 -4.35
CA LEU A 228 -14.22 1.45 -5.52
C LEU A 228 -12.81 1.02 -5.13
N TYR A 229 -12.56 -0.29 -5.22
CA TYR A 229 -11.23 -0.87 -5.14
C TYR A 229 -10.68 -1.00 -6.56
N TYR A 230 -9.88 0.00 -6.97
CA TYR A 230 -9.13 -0.02 -8.22
C TYR A 230 -7.82 -0.76 -7.99
N SER A 231 -7.83 -2.05 -8.26
CA SER A 231 -6.73 -2.98 -8.02
C SER A 231 -5.96 -3.18 -9.32
N SER A 232 -5.07 -2.24 -9.65
CA SER A 232 -4.25 -2.31 -10.86
C SER A 232 -3.38 -3.57 -10.88
N THR A 233 -3.00 -4.03 -12.06
CA THR A 233 -1.94 -5.03 -12.26
C THR A 233 -0.59 -4.37 -12.55
N LEU A 234 -0.55 -3.05 -12.73
CA LEU A 234 0.67 -2.31 -13.01
C LEU A 234 1.46 -2.01 -11.73
N PRO A 235 2.79 -2.16 -11.74
CA PRO A 235 3.69 -2.60 -12.81
C PRO A 235 4.13 -4.07 -12.71
N HIS A 236 3.27 -5.00 -12.25
CA HIS A 236 3.62 -6.43 -12.14
C HIS A 236 4.13 -6.98 -13.49
N ALA A 237 5.15 -7.84 -13.47
CA ALA A 237 5.63 -8.47 -14.69
C ALA A 237 4.71 -9.63 -15.14
N ASN A 238 4.67 -9.91 -16.45
CA ASN A 238 4.21 -11.20 -16.94
C ASN A 238 5.29 -12.25 -16.64
N ASP A 239 5.06 -13.05 -15.61
CA ASP A 239 6.02 -14.06 -15.14
C ASP A 239 6.26 -15.20 -16.13
N GLU A 240 5.38 -15.39 -17.12
CA GLU A 240 5.54 -16.37 -18.19
C GLU A 240 6.48 -15.85 -19.28
N ASP A 241 6.65 -14.53 -19.45
CA ASP A 241 7.65 -13.92 -20.32
C ASP A 241 8.94 -13.62 -19.55
N LYS A 242 9.88 -14.56 -19.56
CA LYS A 242 11.17 -14.43 -18.87
C LYS A 242 12.14 -13.47 -19.56
N VAL A 243 11.79 -12.90 -20.70
CA VAL A 243 12.65 -12.01 -21.49
C VAL A 243 12.18 -10.56 -21.41
N ASN A 244 10.88 -10.31 -21.57
CA ASN A 244 10.27 -9.00 -21.61
C ASN A 244 8.94 -8.99 -20.85
N GLY A 245 8.95 -9.39 -19.59
CA GLY A 245 7.74 -9.49 -18.78
C GLY A 245 7.07 -8.16 -18.46
N SER A 246 7.76 -7.02 -18.62
CA SER A 246 7.16 -5.69 -18.49
C SER A 246 6.32 -5.36 -19.74
N GLU A 247 5.15 -6.01 -19.87
CA GLU A 247 4.28 -5.92 -21.06
C GLU A 247 3.47 -4.63 -21.07
N ILE A 248 3.72 -3.75 -22.03
CA ILE A 248 3.03 -2.48 -22.23
C ILE A 248 2.85 -2.22 -23.74
N PRO A 249 1.75 -1.58 -24.20
CA PRO A 249 1.54 -1.29 -25.63
C PRO A 249 2.60 -0.40 -26.26
N SER A 250 3.23 0.47 -25.48
CA SER A 250 4.26 1.40 -25.94
C SER A 250 5.18 1.81 -24.79
N PHE A 251 6.47 1.91 -25.05
CA PHE A 251 7.43 2.50 -24.10
C PHE A 251 7.31 4.02 -23.98
N GLY A 252 6.44 4.67 -24.78
CA GLY A 252 6.17 6.10 -24.70
C GLY A 252 7.44 6.95 -24.72
N GLN A 253 7.59 7.83 -23.74
CA GLN A 253 8.75 8.71 -23.58
C GLN A 253 10.07 7.98 -23.33
N TYR A 254 10.04 6.68 -22.96
CA TYR A 254 11.24 5.88 -22.68
C TYR A 254 11.74 5.12 -23.91
N ALA A 255 11.03 5.16 -25.06
CA ALA A 255 11.35 4.39 -26.25
C ALA A 255 12.76 4.65 -26.79
N GLN A 256 13.27 5.89 -26.65
CA GLN A 256 14.58 6.29 -27.13
C GLN A 256 15.72 6.17 -26.10
N GLN A 257 15.42 5.68 -24.90
CA GLN A 257 16.45 5.43 -23.88
C GLN A 257 17.32 4.24 -24.29
N SER A 258 18.60 4.29 -23.92
CA SER A 258 19.54 3.19 -24.15
C SER A 258 19.43 2.04 -23.14
N TRP A 259 18.27 1.95 -22.46
CA TRP A 259 18.01 0.91 -21.45
C TRP A 259 17.58 -0.41 -22.09
N PRO A 260 17.75 -1.55 -21.39
CA PRO A 260 17.09 -2.80 -21.79
C PRO A 260 15.57 -2.62 -21.92
N ASP A 261 14.95 -3.39 -22.82
CA ASP A 261 13.51 -3.27 -23.04
C ASP A 261 12.64 -3.59 -21.81
N PRO A 262 12.98 -4.56 -20.93
CA PRO A 262 12.26 -4.75 -19.66
C PRO A 262 12.24 -3.49 -18.78
N GLU A 263 13.35 -2.74 -18.75
CA GLU A 263 13.43 -1.51 -17.97
C GLU A 263 12.61 -0.37 -18.58
N LYS A 264 12.64 -0.23 -19.93
CA LYS A 264 11.74 0.71 -20.62
C LYS A 264 10.27 0.37 -20.36
N GLY A 265 9.95 -0.93 -20.41
CA GLY A 265 8.62 -1.45 -20.13
C GLY A 265 8.16 -1.11 -18.72
N TYR A 266 8.99 -1.41 -17.70
CA TYR A 266 8.68 -1.11 -16.30
C TYR A 266 8.43 0.38 -16.07
N ALA A 267 9.33 1.25 -16.57
CA ALA A 267 9.14 2.70 -16.45
C ALA A 267 7.86 3.19 -17.15
N ALA A 268 7.52 2.60 -18.30
CA ALA A 268 6.30 2.93 -19.02
C ALA A 268 5.04 2.42 -18.29
N MET A 269 5.11 1.27 -17.61
CA MET A 269 4.01 0.74 -16.79
C MET A 269 3.73 1.63 -15.57
N ILE A 270 4.75 2.11 -14.87
CA ILE A 270 4.59 3.08 -13.77
C ILE A 270 3.98 4.40 -14.28
N THR A 271 4.47 4.92 -15.42
CA THR A 271 3.90 6.15 -16.01
C THR A 271 2.46 5.93 -16.50
N ARG A 272 2.14 4.75 -17.01
CA ARG A 272 0.77 4.38 -17.35
C ARG A 272 -0.15 4.34 -16.14
N LEU A 273 0.30 3.76 -15.03
CA LEU A 273 -0.43 3.78 -13.76
C LEU A 273 -0.69 5.23 -13.29
N ASP A 274 0.32 6.09 -13.40
CA ASP A 274 0.18 7.52 -13.10
C ASP A 274 -0.88 8.21 -13.96
N ASP A 275 -0.87 7.95 -15.28
CA ASP A 275 -1.86 8.48 -16.22
C ASP A 275 -3.29 8.01 -15.90
N ASP A 276 -3.46 6.76 -15.52
CA ASP A 276 -4.77 6.19 -15.17
C ASP A 276 -5.28 6.75 -13.85
N ILE A 277 -4.40 6.94 -12.87
CA ILE A 277 -4.72 7.68 -11.63
C ILE A 277 -5.18 9.11 -11.99
N GLY A 278 -4.48 9.80 -12.89
CA GLY A 278 -4.88 11.12 -13.37
C GLY A 278 -6.31 11.14 -13.94
N LYS A 279 -6.68 10.13 -14.74
CA LYS A 279 -8.03 10.00 -15.32
C LYS A 279 -9.10 9.71 -14.25
N LEU A 280 -8.79 8.84 -13.27
CA LEU A 280 -9.69 8.57 -12.15
C LEU A 280 -9.95 9.83 -11.31
N LEU A 281 -8.91 10.60 -11.00
CA LEU A 281 -9.02 11.86 -10.25
C LEU A 281 -9.83 12.91 -11.03
N ALA A 282 -9.56 13.08 -12.32
CA ALA A 282 -10.31 13.97 -13.19
C ALA A 282 -11.80 13.59 -13.28
N LYS A 283 -12.12 12.28 -13.28
CA LYS A 283 -13.50 11.81 -13.25
C LYS A 283 -14.24 12.17 -11.96
N LEU A 284 -13.59 12.11 -10.81
CA LEU A 284 -14.18 12.58 -9.54
C LEU A 284 -14.53 14.07 -9.59
N ASP A 285 -13.64 14.87 -10.20
CA ASP A 285 -13.90 16.31 -10.39
C ASP A 285 -15.04 16.57 -11.38
N GLU A 286 -15.07 15.88 -12.52
CA GLU A 286 -16.14 15.94 -13.53
C GLU A 286 -17.51 15.62 -12.92
N LEU A 287 -17.56 14.59 -12.06
CA LEU A 287 -18.79 14.16 -11.39
C LEU A 287 -19.18 15.07 -10.21
N GLY A 288 -18.33 16.00 -9.80
CA GLY A 288 -18.56 16.90 -8.68
C GLY A 288 -18.52 16.23 -7.30
N VAL A 289 -17.93 15.02 -7.21
CA VAL A 289 -17.87 14.23 -5.95
C VAL A 289 -16.50 14.25 -5.26
N ALA A 290 -15.49 14.88 -5.86
CA ALA A 290 -14.13 14.87 -5.34
C ALA A 290 -14.00 15.35 -3.89
N LYS A 291 -14.78 16.37 -3.47
CA LYS A 291 -14.77 16.89 -2.11
C LYS A 291 -15.30 15.90 -1.07
N ASN A 292 -16.20 15.00 -1.48
CA ASN A 292 -16.77 13.96 -0.62
C ASN A 292 -16.14 12.59 -0.91
N THR A 293 -14.90 12.54 -1.36
CA THR A 293 -14.21 11.29 -1.68
C THR A 293 -12.86 11.23 -0.98
N LEU A 294 -12.68 10.22 -0.13
CA LEU A 294 -11.37 9.80 0.34
C LEU A 294 -10.71 8.98 -0.77
N VAL A 295 -9.60 9.46 -1.31
CA VAL A 295 -8.78 8.73 -2.27
C VAL A 295 -7.50 8.28 -1.60
N ILE A 296 -7.14 7.01 -1.76
CA ILE A 296 -5.90 6.39 -1.26
C ILE A 296 -5.15 5.78 -2.44
N ILE A 297 -3.84 5.99 -2.50
CA ILE A 297 -2.92 5.39 -3.47
C ILE A 297 -1.81 4.69 -2.68
N THR A 298 -1.57 3.41 -2.96
CA THR A 298 -0.51 2.60 -2.33
C THR A 298 -0.11 1.43 -3.24
N SER A 299 0.86 0.59 -2.80
CA SER A 299 1.25 -0.66 -3.45
C SER A 299 1.00 -1.85 -2.53
N ASP A 300 0.81 -3.04 -3.09
CA ASP A 300 0.48 -4.23 -2.31
C ASP A 300 1.70 -4.90 -1.64
N ASN A 301 2.88 -4.73 -2.20
CA ASN A 301 4.17 -5.14 -1.63
C ASN A 301 5.32 -4.42 -2.34
N GLY A 302 6.55 -4.62 -1.87
CA GLY A 302 7.74 -3.97 -2.41
C GLY A 302 8.08 -4.31 -3.85
N ALA A 303 9.07 -3.58 -4.39
CA ALA A 303 9.54 -3.69 -5.77
C ALA A 303 9.89 -5.12 -6.16
N GLN A 304 9.58 -5.49 -7.40
CA GLN A 304 9.82 -6.83 -7.95
C GLN A 304 11.09 -6.89 -8.82
N GLU A 305 11.64 -8.10 -9.01
CA GLU A 305 12.67 -8.43 -9.98
C GLU A 305 12.21 -9.62 -10.84
N GLU A 306 11.12 -9.42 -11.57
CA GLU A 306 10.48 -10.45 -12.39
C GLU A 306 10.45 -9.99 -13.86
N GLY A 307 10.25 -10.92 -14.82
CA GLY A 307 10.18 -10.58 -16.23
C GLY A 307 11.45 -9.93 -16.80
N ASN A 308 12.60 -10.20 -16.20
CA ASN A 308 13.92 -9.64 -16.56
C ASN A 308 14.08 -8.14 -16.22
N HIS A 309 13.21 -7.57 -15.40
CA HIS A 309 13.39 -6.25 -14.76
C HIS A 309 14.26 -6.40 -13.51
N LEU A 310 14.97 -5.32 -13.14
CA LEU A 310 15.87 -5.26 -11.98
C LEU A 310 15.52 -4.05 -11.10
N ALA A 311 15.01 -4.29 -9.89
CA ALA A 311 14.56 -3.25 -8.96
C ALA A 311 15.63 -2.18 -8.67
N TYR A 312 16.90 -2.57 -8.65
CA TYR A 312 18.00 -1.62 -8.43
C TYR A 312 18.24 -0.65 -9.60
N PHE A 313 17.75 -0.97 -10.82
CA PHE A 313 17.97 -0.13 -11.99
C PHE A 313 17.36 1.27 -11.81
N PHE A 314 16.18 1.34 -11.21
CA PHE A 314 15.51 2.59 -10.88
C PHE A 314 15.56 2.94 -9.39
N ASN A 315 16.30 2.16 -8.59
CA ASN A 315 16.31 2.30 -7.13
C ASN A 315 14.90 2.20 -6.53
N SER A 316 14.13 1.21 -7.00
CA SER A 316 12.69 1.07 -6.70
C SER A 316 12.39 0.86 -5.20
N SER A 317 13.30 0.28 -4.42
CA SER A 317 13.18 0.22 -2.95
C SER A 317 13.65 1.50 -2.23
N GLY A 318 14.24 2.48 -2.96
CA GLY A 318 14.80 3.70 -2.37
C GLY A 318 15.98 3.39 -1.44
N ILE A 319 15.88 3.82 -0.18
CA ILE A 319 16.90 3.57 0.86
C ILE A 319 16.65 2.27 1.64
N LEU A 320 15.56 1.57 1.35
CA LEU A 320 15.10 0.42 2.12
C LEU A 320 15.78 -0.87 1.64
N HIS A 321 16.09 -1.76 2.58
CA HIS A 321 16.68 -3.07 2.29
C HIS A 321 15.62 -4.06 1.85
N GLY A 322 15.95 -4.89 0.87
CA GLY A 322 15.08 -5.95 0.37
C GLY A 322 14.11 -5.48 -0.72
N ILE A 323 13.38 -6.45 -1.25
CA ILE A 323 12.41 -6.33 -2.34
C ILE A 323 11.23 -7.29 -2.07
N LYS A 324 10.31 -7.41 -3.00
CA LYS A 324 9.24 -8.43 -3.01
C LYS A 324 9.76 -9.79 -2.51
N ARG A 325 9.02 -10.48 -1.65
CA ARG A 325 9.34 -11.72 -0.92
C ARG A 325 10.27 -11.55 0.28
N ASP A 326 10.78 -10.35 0.56
CA ASP A 326 11.55 -10.08 1.76
C ASP A 326 10.68 -9.46 2.85
N VAL A 327 10.90 -9.86 4.10
CA VAL A 327 10.27 -9.22 5.26
C VAL A 327 11.10 -8.06 5.80
N TYR A 328 12.16 -7.68 5.11
CA TYR A 328 12.88 -6.42 5.30
C TYR A 328 12.01 -5.24 4.83
N GLU A 329 12.40 -4.02 5.21
CA GLU A 329 11.61 -2.81 4.92
C GLU A 329 11.24 -2.68 3.44
N GLY A 330 12.18 -2.92 2.51
CA GLY A 330 11.94 -2.78 1.06
C GLY A 330 10.95 -3.79 0.47
N GLY A 331 10.61 -4.85 1.20
CA GLY A 331 9.60 -5.81 0.76
C GLY A 331 8.20 -5.56 1.32
N ILE A 332 8.08 -4.74 2.38
CA ILE A 332 6.80 -4.56 3.11
C ILE A 332 6.46 -3.10 3.42
N ARG A 333 7.39 -2.14 3.30
CA ARG A 333 7.10 -0.72 3.53
C ARG A 333 6.81 -0.04 2.21
N GLU A 334 5.57 0.50 2.10
CA GLU A 334 5.00 0.93 0.84
C GLU A 334 4.77 2.44 0.80
N PRO A 335 4.76 3.05 -0.41
CA PRO A 335 4.24 4.39 -0.55
C PRO A 335 2.76 4.40 -0.19
N PHE A 336 2.32 5.36 0.63
CA PHE A 336 0.92 5.53 0.96
C PHE A 336 0.58 7.02 0.97
N ILE A 337 -0.37 7.39 0.12
CA ILE A 337 -0.81 8.76 -0.06
C ILE A 337 -2.33 8.79 0.08
N ALA A 338 -2.85 9.73 0.87
CA ALA A 338 -4.29 9.91 1.01
C ALA A 338 -4.69 11.38 0.79
N ARG A 339 -5.82 11.60 0.11
CA ARG A 339 -6.41 12.92 -0.11
C ARG A 339 -7.91 12.88 0.18
N TRP A 340 -8.36 13.83 0.96
CA TRP A 340 -9.79 14.08 1.19
C TRP A 340 -9.97 15.60 1.39
N PRO A 341 -10.38 16.33 0.34
CA PRO A 341 -10.42 17.78 0.39
C PRO A 341 -11.33 18.32 1.49
N GLY A 342 -10.82 19.24 2.31
CA GLY A 342 -11.53 19.79 3.46
C GLY A 342 -11.39 18.98 4.76
N HIS A 343 -10.86 17.74 4.70
CA HIS A 343 -10.66 16.87 5.87
C HIS A 343 -9.18 16.56 6.10
N ILE A 344 -8.41 16.32 5.04
CA ILE A 344 -6.96 16.11 5.10
C ILE A 344 -6.26 17.42 4.69
N ALA A 345 -5.36 17.92 5.52
CA ALA A 345 -4.55 19.08 5.20
C ALA A 345 -3.59 18.77 4.05
N PRO A 346 -3.50 19.64 3.02
CA PRO A 346 -2.59 19.42 1.89
C PRO A 346 -1.12 19.50 2.30
N ALA A 347 -0.26 18.86 1.50
CA ALA A 347 1.19 18.80 1.65
C ALA A 347 1.67 18.31 3.04
N THR A 348 0.86 17.50 3.70
CA THR A 348 1.20 16.91 5.01
C THR A 348 2.08 15.68 4.82
N VAL A 349 3.02 15.51 5.76
CA VAL A 349 3.84 14.30 5.86
C VAL A 349 3.71 13.77 7.28
N THR A 350 3.49 12.46 7.43
CA THR A 350 3.37 11.83 8.75
C THR A 350 4.32 10.64 8.88
N GLY A 351 4.87 10.48 10.08
CA GLY A 351 5.62 9.30 10.50
C GLY A 351 4.75 8.27 11.23
N GLN A 352 3.42 8.42 11.24
CA GLN A 352 2.53 7.44 11.84
C GLN A 352 2.77 6.07 11.24
N VAL A 353 2.98 5.08 12.11
CA VAL A 353 3.12 3.68 11.73
C VAL A 353 1.74 3.08 11.57
N SER A 354 1.44 2.58 10.38
CA SER A 354 0.18 1.91 10.04
C SER A 354 0.44 0.82 9.01
N TYR A 355 -0.51 -0.11 8.85
CA TYR A 355 -0.38 -1.20 7.89
C TYR A 355 -1.74 -1.61 7.32
N PHE A 356 -1.74 -2.52 6.34
CA PHE A 356 -2.94 -2.93 5.62
C PHE A 356 -4.11 -3.39 6.50
N PRO A 357 -3.94 -4.17 7.57
CA PRO A 357 -5.03 -4.51 8.47
C PRO A 357 -5.81 -3.30 9.02
N ASP A 358 -5.18 -2.15 9.15
CA ASP A 358 -5.80 -0.91 9.65
C ASP A 358 -6.87 -0.36 8.71
N PHE A 359 -6.82 -0.70 7.42
CA PHE A 359 -7.75 -0.17 6.42
C PHE A 359 -9.19 -0.58 6.70
N LEU A 360 -9.43 -1.84 7.07
CA LEU A 360 -10.79 -2.30 7.41
C LEU A 360 -11.35 -1.54 8.63
N ALA A 361 -10.54 -1.38 9.68
CA ALA A 361 -10.93 -0.63 10.88
C ALA A 361 -11.22 0.85 10.55
N THR A 362 -10.40 1.45 9.68
CA THR A 362 -10.58 2.84 9.21
C THR A 362 -11.86 3.00 8.38
N CYS A 363 -12.14 2.05 7.49
CA CYS A 363 -13.39 2.04 6.71
C CYS A 363 -14.64 1.87 7.59
N ALA A 364 -14.57 1.00 8.60
CA ALA A 364 -15.66 0.82 9.55
C ALA A 364 -15.93 2.11 10.35
N ASP A 365 -14.88 2.79 10.79
CA ASP A 365 -14.95 4.07 11.49
C ASP A 365 -15.56 5.18 10.60
N LEU A 366 -15.05 5.33 9.35
CA LEU A 366 -15.62 6.24 8.34
C LEU A 366 -17.10 5.99 8.06
N ALA A 367 -17.50 4.72 8.04
CA ALA A 367 -18.88 4.31 7.76
C ALA A 367 -19.80 4.37 8.99
N GLY A 368 -19.26 4.61 10.18
CA GLY A 368 -19.99 4.62 11.45
C GLY A 368 -20.52 3.25 11.87
N VAL A 369 -19.79 2.19 11.53
CA VAL A 369 -20.10 0.79 11.90
C VAL A 369 -18.97 0.17 12.71
N LYS A 370 -19.24 -0.90 13.44
CA LYS A 370 -18.20 -1.59 14.19
C LYS A 370 -17.40 -2.52 13.26
N PRO A 371 -16.07 -2.56 13.38
CA PRO A 371 -15.28 -3.56 12.67
C PRO A 371 -15.59 -4.97 13.19
N PRO A 372 -15.32 -6.03 12.40
CA PRO A 372 -15.41 -7.41 12.86
C PRO A 372 -14.55 -7.66 14.09
N ALA A 373 -15.02 -8.56 14.99
CA ALA A 373 -14.33 -8.86 16.26
C ALA A 373 -12.92 -9.48 16.10
N LYS A 374 -12.62 -10.03 14.92
CA LYS A 374 -11.31 -10.64 14.62
C LYS A 374 -10.34 -9.68 13.93
N THR A 375 -10.65 -8.39 13.86
CA THR A 375 -9.77 -7.39 13.22
C THR A 375 -8.55 -7.13 14.11
N ASP A 376 -7.35 -7.25 13.55
CA ASP A 376 -6.07 -6.88 14.20
C ASP A 376 -5.73 -5.39 13.99
N GLY A 377 -6.33 -4.79 12.97
CA GLY A 377 -6.10 -3.40 12.61
C GLY A 377 -6.77 -2.40 13.54
N ILE A 378 -6.20 -1.21 13.62
CA ILE A 378 -6.74 -0.04 14.31
C ILE A 378 -6.97 1.09 13.30
N SER A 379 -8.02 1.89 13.52
CA SER A 379 -8.31 3.01 12.60
C SER A 379 -7.20 4.05 12.61
N PHE A 380 -6.72 4.44 11.42
CA PHE A 380 -5.82 5.58 11.25
C PHE A 380 -6.57 6.87 10.85
N LEU A 381 -7.88 6.87 10.95
CA LEU A 381 -8.71 8.06 10.66
C LEU A 381 -8.29 9.29 11.48
N PRO A 382 -7.97 9.19 12.79
CA PRO A 382 -7.50 10.36 13.55
C PRO A 382 -6.26 11.02 12.92
N THR A 383 -5.31 10.23 12.45
CA THR A 383 -4.13 10.76 11.75
C THR A 383 -4.51 11.44 10.43
N LEU A 384 -5.41 10.84 9.64
CA LEU A 384 -5.87 11.43 8.37
C LEU A 384 -6.51 12.80 8.56
N VAL A 385 -7.34 12.97 9.61
CA VAL A 385 -8.06 14.21 9.85
C VAL A 385 -7.30 15.20 10.76
N GLY A 386 -5.99 15.02 10.92
CA GLY A 386 -5.14 15.95 11.64
C GLY A 386 -5.25 15.88 13.17
N GLN A 387 -5.64 14.75 13.72
CA GLN A 387 -5.75 14.49 15.17
C GLN A 387 -4.74 13.41 15.65
N PRO A 388 -3.43 13.54 15.36
CA PRO A 388 -2.46 12.48 15.65
C PRO A 388 -2.34 12.18 17.16
N GLN A 389 -2.69 13.12 18.04
CA GLN A 389 -2.71 12.93 19.49
C GLN A 389 -3.79 11.95 19.96
N SER A 390 -4.83 11.72 19.14
CA SER A 390 -5.92 10.78 19.42
C SER A 390 -5.72 9.44 18.69
N GLN A 391 -4.60 9.30 17.95
CA GLN A 391 -4.31 8.11 17.18
C GLN A 391 -3.86 6.96 18.10
N PRO A 392 -4.63 5.85 18.20
CA PRO A 392 -4.17 4.65 18.89
C PRO A 392 -2.90 4.10 18.23
N GLN A 393 -2.04 3.51 19.03
CA GLN A 393 -0.80 2.90 18.55
C GLN A 393 -0.91 1.38 18.68
N HIS A 394 -0.27 0.66 17.75
CA HIS A 394 -0.08 -0.77 17.87
C HIS A 394 1.00 -1.10 18.90
N ASP A 395 0.79 -2.14 19.69
CA ASP A 395 1.84 -2.70 20.55
C ASP A 395 2.96 -3.32 19.70
N TYR A 396 2.58 -3.96 18.60
CA TYR A 396 3.47 -4.45 17.54
C TYR A 396 2.72 -4.60 16.20
N LEU A 397 3.46 -4.64 15.08
CA LEU A 397 3.01 -5.11 13.78
C LEU A 397 3.69 -6.46 13.50
N TYR A 398 2.98 -7.40 12.85
CA TYR A 398 3.49 -8.74 12.63
C TYR A 398 3.33 -9.22 11.19
N TRP A 399 4.35 -9.92 10.69
CA TRP A 399 4.39 -10.59 9.39
C TRP A 399 4.97 -11.99 9.52
N GLU A 400 4.36 -12.92 8.83
CA GLU A 400 4.94 -14.23 8.54
C GLU A 400 4.75 -14.59 7.08
N PHE A 401 5.74 -15.29 6.51
CA PHE A 401 5.80 -15.58 5.09
C PHE A 401 6.45 -16.93 4.84
N TYR A 402 5.98 -17.66 3.79
CA TYR A 402 6.28 -19.07 3.61
C TYR A 402 6.99 -19.42 2.30
N GLU A 403 7.19 -18.46 1.37
CA GLU A 403 7.85 -18.72 0.09
C GLU A 403 9.35 -18.48 0.18
N GLY A 404 10.15 -19.34 -0.47
CA GLY A 404 11.62 -19.25 -0.41
C GLY A 404 12.20 -19.47 0.97
N GLY A 405 11.53 -20.31 1.79
CA GLY A 405 11.80 -20.50 3.21
C GLY A 405 10.85 -19.70 4.09
N THR A 406 10.70 -20.12 5.36
CA THR A 406 9.81 -19.45 6.30
C THR A 406 10.45 -18.23 6.95
N LYS A 407 9.71 -17.14 7.07
CA LYS A 407 10.20 -15.85 7.60
C LYS A 407 9.20 -15.26 8.58
N GLN A 408 9.68 -14.66 9.66
CA GLN A 408 8.88 -13.84 10.58
C GLN A 408 9.51 -12.46 10.73
N ALA A 409 8.68 -11.44 10.83
CA ALA A 409 9.09 -10.12 11.27
C ALA A 409 8.09 -9.55 12.28
N VAL A 410 8.58 -8.79 13.25
CA VAL A 410 7.76 -8.02 14.18
C VAL A 410 8.36 -6.63 14.32
N ARG A 411 7.50 -5.60 14.25
CA ARG A 411 7.87 -4.22 14.51
C ARG A 411 7.27 -3.76 15.83
N MET A 412 8.11 -3.28 16.74
CA MET A 412 7.78 -2.78 18.08
C MET A 412 8.23 -1.31 18.19
N GLY A 413 7.35 -0.38 17.86
CA GLY A 413 7.72 1.04 17.77
C GLY A 413 8.83 1.26 16.74
N ASP A 414 10.00 1.76 17.17
CA ASP A 414 11.16 2.00 16.29
C ASP A 414 12.03 0.76 16.04
N TRP A 415 11.74 -0.35 16.71
CA TRP A 415 12.52 -1.58 16.61
C TRP A 415 11.83 -2.60 15.71
N LYS A 416 12.62 -3.26 14.89
CA LYS A 416 12.14 -4.38 14.07
C LYS A 416 13.05 -5.59 14.24
N ALA A 417 12.43 -6.72 14.54
CA ALA A 417 13.13 -8.00 14.62
C ALA A 417 12.68 -8.92 13.47
N ILE A 418 13.63 -9.69 12.94
CA ILE A 418 13.44 -10.63 11.84
C ILE A 418 14.01 -11.98 12.25
N ARG A 419 13.32 -13.07 11.89
CA ARG A 419 13.80 -14.43 12.12
C ARG A 419 13.55 -15.31 10.90
N MET A 420 14.62 -15.90 10.38
CA MET A 420 14.63 -16.79 9.22
C MET A 420 15.57 -17.97 9.48
N PRO A 421 15.10 -19.24 9.43
CA PRO A 421 13.69 -19.70 9.37
C PRO A 421 12.88 -19.31 10.60
N MET A 422 11.54 -19.30 10.48
CA MET A 422 10.63 -19.08 11.60
C MET A 422 10.95 -20.04 12.76
N PHE A 423 10.80 -19.58 14.01
CA PHE A 423 11.01 -20.30 15.28
C PHE A 423 12.44 -20.79 15.54
N THR A 424 13.22 -21.16 14.54
CA THR A 424 14.53 -21.82 14.71
C THR A 424 15.72 -20.95 14.26
N GLY A 425 15.48 -19.93 13.44
CA GLY A 425 16.53 -19.03 12.95
C GLY A 425 17.08 -18.10 14.02
N THR A 426 18.27 -17.55 13.79
CA THR A 426 18.84 -16.48 14.61
C THR A 426 18.02 -15.23 14.43
N MET A 427 17.71 -14.54 15.55
CA MET A 427 17.01 -13.27 15.52
C MET A 427 17.97 -12.16 15.08
N GLN A 428 17.53 -11.36 14.13
CA GLN A 428 18.12 -10.08 13.77
C GLN A 428 17.31 -8.96 14.41
N LEU A 429 17.92 -7.81 14.76
CA LEU A 429 17.25 -6.67 15.36
C LEU A 429 17.80 -5.37 14.76
N TYR A 430 16.91 -4.48 14.36
CA TYR A 430 17.23 -3.19 13.75
C TYR A 430 16.49 -2.03 14.43
N ASN A 431 17.16 -0.88 14.56
CA ASN A 431 16.53 0.37 14.98
C ASN A 431 16.16 1.19 13.74
N LEU A 432 14.91 1.13 13.30
CA LEU A 432 14.45 1.75 12.05
C LEU A 432 14.49 3.29 12.07
N ASN A 433 14.55 3.91 13.25
CA ASN A 433 14.72 5.37 13.36
C ASN A 433 16.15 5.81 13.02
N ALA A 434 17.14 5.00 13.41
CA ALA A 434 18.55 5.27 13.14
C ALA A 434 19.06 4.60 11.86
N ASP A 435 18.49 3.45 11.51
CA ASP A 435 18.92 2.58 10.41
C ASP A 435 17.68 2.05 9.64
N PRO A 436 16.98 2.90 8.88
CA PRO A 436 15.82 2.48 8.08
C PRO A 436 16.18 1.51 6.94
N GLY A 437 17.46 1.38 6.61
CA GLY A 437 17.98 0.46 5.61
C GLY A 437 18.37 -0.91 6.17
N GLU A 438 18.17 -1.17 7.48
CA GLU A 438 18.45 -2.47 8.13
C GLU A 438 19.88 -3.01 7.82
N LEU A 439 20.88 -2.11 7.88
CA LEU A 439 22.27 -2.41 7.53
C LEU A 439 23.08 -2.97 8.72
N HIS A 440 22.64 -2.69 9.95
CA HIS A 440 23.37 -2.99 11.18
C HIS A 440 22.52 -3.80 12.14
N ASP A 441 22.74 -5.11 12.18
CA ASP A 441 22.11 -6.00 13.15
C ASP A 441 22.70 -5.77 14.55
N VAL A 442 21.86 -5.31 15.47
CA VAL A 442 22.22 -5.00 16.87
C VAL A 442 21.60 -5.99 17.87
N ALA A 443 21.13 -7.16 17.42
CA ALA A 443 20.51 -8.18 18.29
C ALA A 443 21.42 -8.60 19.45
N GLY A 444 22.74 -8.65 19.25
CA GLY A 444 23.72 -8.98 20.28
C GLY A 444 23.81 -7.94 21.40
N GLU A 445 23.36 -6.71 21.19
CA GLU A 445 23.45 -5.60 22.14
C GLU A 445 22.17 -5.39 22.95
N HIS A 446 21.02 -5.98 22.52
CA HIS A 446 19.69 -5.74 23.04
C HIS A 446 18.93 -7.05 23.33
N ALA A 447 19.45 -7.86 24.24
CA ALA A 447 18.87 -9.17 24.58
C ALA A 447 17.42 -9.08 25.11
N ASP A 448 17.07 -8.01 25.78
CA ASP A 448 15.71 -7.72 26.29
C ASP A 448 14.71 -7.48 25.14
N LEU A 449 15.08 -6.71 24.11
CA LEU A 449 14.26 -6.48 22.94
C LEU A 449 14.13 -7.75 22.07
N VAL A 450 15.19 -8.53 21.96
CA VAL A 450 15.16 -9.84 21.27
C VAL A 450 14.18 -10.80 22.00
N ALA A 451 14.20 -10.82 23.32
CA ALA A 451 13.27 -11.64 24.10
C ALA A 451 11.81 -11.18 23.93
N LYS A 452 11.58 -9.85 23.94
CA LYS A 452 10.25 -9.28 23.67
C LYS A 452 9.78 -9.65 22.27
N ALA A 453 10.60 -9.45 21.25
CA ALA A 453 10.26 -9.80 19.87
C ALA A 453 9.90 -11.30 19.71
N ALA A 454 10.63 -12.18 20.38
CA ALA A 454 10.33 -13.60 20.37
C ALA A 454 8.99 -13.95 21.04
N ALA A 455 8.61 -13.21 22.10
CA ALA A 455 7.31 -13.35 22.75
C ALA A 455 6.17 -12.86 21.86
N ASP A 456 6.31 -11.66 21.26
CA ASP A 456 5.33 -11.06 20.35
C ASP A 456 5.12 -11.94 19.11
N MET A 457 6.20 -12.46 18.49
CA MET A 457 6.14 -13.37 17.35
C MET A 457 5.42 -14.69 17.70
N LYS A 458 5.58 -15.18 18.92
CA LYS A 458 4.89 -16.40 19.40
C LYS A 458 3.41 -16.16 19.64
N GLU A 459 3.06 -15.01 20.20
CA GLU A 459 1.66 -14.61 20.48
C GLU A 459 0.90 -14.39 19.17
N ALA A 460 1.51 -13.71 18.19
CA ALA A 460 0.89 -13.36 16.93
C ALA A 460 0.68 -14.54 15.97
N HIS A 461 1.39 -15.65 16.18
CA HIS A 461 1.30 -16.81 15.30
C HIS A 461 0.18 -17.76 15.72
N MET A 462 -0.67 -18.11 14.77
CA MET A 462 -1.65 -19.18 14.88
C MET A 462 -1.35 -20.30 13.86
N PRO A 463 -1.35 -21.58 14.27
CA PRO A 463 -1.15 -22.71 13.34
C PRO A 463 -2.12 -22.68 12.15
N SER A 464 -1.60 -23.00 10.98
CA SER A 464 -2.39 -23.05 9.75
C SER A 464 -2.17 -24.36 8.99
N PRO A 465 -3.25 -25.11 8.68
CA PRO A 465 -3.10 -26.35 7.91
C PRO A 465 -2.63 -26.12 6.46
N ASN A 466 -2.86 -24.91 5.91
CA ASN A 466 -2.44 -24.56 4.55
C ASN A 466 -1.00 -24.03 4.50
N PHE A 467 -0.50 -23.53 5.62
CA PHE A 467 0.82 -22.93 5.75
C PHE A 467 1.47 -23.42 7.05
N PRO A 468 1.86 -24.71 7.12
CA PRO A 468 2.48 -25.26 8.33
C PRO A 468 3.85 -24.64 8.55
N ALA A 469 4.11 -24.24 9.78
CA ALA A 469 5.40 -23.73 10.17
C ALA A 469 6.37 -24.86 10.59
N PRO A 470 7.71 -24.64 10.55
CA PRO A 470 8.66 -25.63 10.98
C PRO A 470 8.46 -26.04 12.44
N GLY A 471 8.18 -27.34 12.68
CA GLY A 471 8.01 -27.90 14.02
C GLY A 471 6.56 -27.94 14.53
N GLU A 472 5.58 -27.59 13.70
CA GLU A 472 4.15 -27.78 13.97
C GLU A 472 3.66 -29.17 13.57
#